data_c4f6d7daf4dc7d19f72ea093d8d4fdfb
#
_entry.id   c4f6d7daf4dc7d19f72ea093d8d4fdfb
#
_cell.length_a   1.000
_cell.length_b   1.000
_cell.length_c   1.000
_cell.angle_alpha   90.00
_cell.angle_beta   90.00
_cell.angle_gamma   90.00
#
_symmetry.space_group_name_H-M   'P 1'
#
loop_
_entity.id
_entity.type
_entity.pdbx_description
1 polymer ?
#
loop_
_entity_poly.entity_id
_entity_poly.type
_entity_poly.pdbx_seq_one_letter_code
_entity_poly.pdbx_strand_id
1 'polypeptide(L)'
;SPLSNVAAVFHIINHATFKASLFMAAGIIDHETGSRDMRLINGMWKYLPHTAVLAIVASLAMAGVPLLNGFLSKEMFFGETLSQNLLGSFNWLVPAVATLAGVFSVAYSLRFIHDVFFNGEPARLPKFPPHEPPRYMKVPVEILVFLCLLVGMLPAYTVAPLLAAAASASLGGQLPEYSLAIWHGFNLPLLMSVVALVGGVLVYVLRKPLFNWYAGLPEVDAKLVFEQQVQRVVALAARLTAAPFAKVILNFAVLGMPLHPGVVILLIPGLRAQPEQRLAQAAVRLFIAAGHRLEQGDPFPASLFPPG
;
A
#
# COMPACT_ATOMS: atom_id res chain seq x y z
N SER A 1 13.91 -19.80 1.36
CA SER A 1 15.31 -19.82 0.94
C SER A 1 16.08 -18.67 1.59
N PRO A 2 17.31 -18.88 2.06
CA PRO A 2 18.16 -17.78 2.53
C PRO A 2 18.36 -16.70 1.46
N LEU A 3 18.44 -17.07 0.19
CA LEU A 3 18.57 -16.14 -0.93
C LEU A 3 17.31 -15.28 -1.13
N SER A 4 16.12 -15.84 -0.87
CA SER A 4 14.86 -15.05 -0.87
C SER A 4 14.87 -13.97 0.21
N ASN A 5 15.49 -14.22 1.36
CA ASN A 5 15.67 -13.20 2.39
C ASN A 5 16.58 -12.07 1.90
N VAL A 6 17.73 -12.40 1.27
CA VAL A 6 18.62 -11.39 0.67
C VAL A 6 17.88 -10.56 -0.39
N ALA A 7 17.12 -11.22 -1.27
CA ALA A 7 16.32 -10.55 -2.31
C ALA A 7 15.28 -9.60 -1.69
N ALA A 8 14.61 -10.04 -0.63
CA ALA A 8 13.62 -9.22 0.09
C ALA A 8 14.26 -7.98 0.73
N VAL A 9 15.36 -8.16 1.46
CA VAL A 9 16.12 -7.05 2.09
C VAL A 9 16.62 -6.08 1.02
N PHE A 10 17.17 -6.59 -0.08
CA PHE A 10 17.63 -5.76 -1.20
C PHE A 10 16.47 -4.96 -1.81
N HIS A 11 15.34 -5.60 -2.01
CA HIS A 11 14.16 -4.91 -2.53
C HIS A 11 13.65 -3.84 -1.55
N ILE A 12 13.63 -4.10 -0.25
CA ILE A 12 13.21 -3.12 0.77
C ILE A 12 14.09 -1.88 0.72
N ILE A 13 15.43 -2.04 0.66
CA ILE A 13 16.38 -0.91 0.59
C ILE A 13 16.11 -0.07 -0.65
N ASN A 14 16.01 -0.70 -1.81
CA ASN A 14 15.77 -0.02 -3.08
C ASN A 14 14.38 0.62 -3.13
N HIS A 15 13.36 -0.12 -2.64
CA HIS A 15 12.00 0.36 -2.56
C HIS A 15 11.88 1.61 -1.67
N ALA A 16 12.52 1.60 -0.51
CA ALA A 16 12.53 2.77 0.38
C ALA A 16 13.11 3.99 -0.34
N THR A 17 14.22 3.82 -1.09
CA THR A 17 14.89 4.91 -1.79
C THR A 17 14.00 5.55 -2.86
N PHE A 18 13.47 4.78 -3.83
CA PHE A 18 12.64 5.37 -4.89
C PHE A 18 11.25 5.78 -4.39
N LYS A 19 10.69 5.10 -3.39
CA LYS A 19 9.39 5.50 -2.81
C LYS A 19 9.48 6.79 -2.02
N ALA A 20 10.52 6.97 -1.20
CA ALA A 20 10.75 8.23 -0.51
C ALA A 20 10.91 9.39 -1.50
N SER A 21 11.67 9.17 -2.60
CA SER A 21 11.80 10.17 -3.68
C SER A 21 10.44 10.57 -4.25
N LEU A 22 9.59 9.58 -4.56
CA LEU A 22 8.26 9.82 -5.14
C LEU A 22 7.30 10.51 -4.17
N PHE A 23 7.29 10.11 -2.90
CA PHE A 23 6.45 10.76 -1.90
C PHE A 23 6.87 12.21 -1.64
N MET A 24 8.18 12.47 -1.60
CA MET A 24 8.70 13.83 -1.46
C MET A 24 8.40 14.68 -2.69
N ALA A 25 8.54 14.13 -3.91
CA ALA A 25 8.15 14.83 -5.13
C ALA A 25 6.65 15.13 -5.17
N ALA A 26 5.80 14.17 -4.77
CA ALA A 26 4.37 14.39 -4.63
C ALA A 26 4.05 15.47 -3.56
N GLY A 27 4.80 15.48 -2.45
CA GLY A 27 4.70 16.51 -1.43
C GLY A 27 5.07 17.91 -1.95
N ILE A 28 6.10 18.00 -2.80
CA ILE A 28 6.46 19.25 -3.49
C ILE A 28 5.31 19.72 -4.40
N ILE A 29 4.77 18.82 -5.22
CA ILE A 29 3.66 19.14 -6.11
C ILE A 29 2.44 19.62 -5.33
N ASP A 30 2.08 18.93 -4.24
CA ASP A 30 0.99 19.32 -3.35
C ASP A 30 1.23 20.70 -2.72
N HIS A 31 2.44 20.96 -2.24
CA HIS A 31 2.80 22.24 -1.63
C HIS A 31 2.67 23.39 -2.63
N GLU A 32 3.14 23.22 -3.87
CA GLU A 32 3.18 24.26 -4.88
C GLU A 32 1.83 24.46 -5.59
N THR A 33 1.04 23.40 -5.75
CA THR A 33 -0.27 23.47 -6.44
C THR A 33 -1.46 23.59 -5.49
N GLY A 34 -1.29 23.19 -4.22
CA GLY A 34 -2.37 23.10 -3.24
C GLY A 34 -3.35 21.97 -3.51
N SER A 35 -2.96 20.95 -4.33
CA SER A 35 -3.84 19.84 -4.72
C SER A 35 -3.05 18.53 -4.87
N ARG A 36 -3.73 17.41 -4.56
CA ARG A 36 -3.29 16.03 -4.82
C ARG A 36 -4.11 15.35 -5.90
N ASP A 37 -5.10 16.04 -6.44
CA ASP A 37 -5.99 15.46 -7.44
C ASP A 37 -5.33 15.50 -8.83
N MET A 38 -4.97 14.32 -9.34
CA MET A 38 -4.36 14.16 -10.66
C MET A 38 -5.23 14.68 -11.81
N ARG A 39 -6.52 14.92 -11.58
CA ARG A 39 -7.40 15.53 -12.59
C ARG A 39 -7.17 17.04 -12.71
N LEU A 40 -6.58 17.66 -11.71
CA LEU A 40 -6.31 19.11 -11.64
C LEU A 40 -4.86 19.45 -11.94
N ILE A 41 -3.92 18.57 -11.49
CA ILE A 41 -2.46 18.76 -11.63
C ILE A 41 -1.96 18.16 -12.95
N ASN A 42 -2.24 18.85 -14.06
CA ASN A 42 -1.78 18.47 -15.39
C ASN A 42 -0.69 19.43 -15.88
N GLY A 43 0.16 18.99 -16.79
CA GLY A 43 1.13 19.85 -17.47
C GLY A 43 2.20 20.47 -16.55
N MET A 44 2.50 19.84 -15.42
CA MET A 44 3.44 20.37 -14.41
C MET A 44 4.87 20.48 -14.92
N TRP A 45 5.22 19.85 -16.06
CA TRP A 45 6.53 20.02 -16.70
C TRP A 45 6.90 21.48 -16.95
N LYS A 46 5.93 22.33 -17.29
CA LYS A 46 6.16 23.75 -17.55
C LYS A 46 6.52 24.55 -16.30
N TYR A 47 5.97 24.17 -15.17
CA TYR A 47 6.04 24.93 -13.92
C TYR A 47 7.07 24.36 -12.94
N LEU A 48 7.27 23.05 -12.96
CA LEU A 48 8.10 22.29 -12.04
C LEU A 48 9.08 21.37 -12.80
N PRO A 49 9.90 21.88 -13.75
CA PRO A 49 10.71 21.02 -14.62
C PRO A 49 11.76 20.22 -13.86
N HIS A 50 12.39 20.79 -12.84
CA HIS A 50 13.38 20.10 -12.03
C HIS A 50 12.73 19.00 -11.18
N THR A 51 11.65 19.32 -10.49
CA THR A 51 10.85 18.35 -9.72
C THR A 51 10.32 17.23 -10.65
N ALA A 52 9.91 17.56 -11.88
CA ALA A 52 9.47 16.58 -12.86
C ALA A 52 10.58 15.59 -13.23
N VAL A 53 11.81 16.05 -13.49
CA VAL A 53 12.94 15.14 -13.78
C VAL A 53 13.19 14.20 -12.61
N LEU A 54 13.22 14.71 -11.39
CA LEU A 54 13.41 13.87 -10.19
C LEU A 54 12.31 12.82 -10.04
N ALA A 55 11.06 13.23 -10.19
CA ALA A 55 9.90 12.33 -10.11
C ALA A 55 9.89 11.29 -11.23
N ILE A 56 10.28 11.65 -12.46
CA ILE A 56 10.37 10.74 -13.59
C ILE A 56 11.43 9.68 -13.33
N VAL A 57 12.64 10.07 -12.93
CA VAL A 57 13.71 9.10 -12.64
C VAL A 57 13.30 8.14 -11.52
N ALA A 58 12.71 8.64 -10.43
CA ALA A 58 12.21 7.80 -9.35
C ALA A 58 11.09 6.85 -9.80
N SER A 59 10.19 7.32 -10.69
CA SER A 59 9.13 6.50 -11.29
C SER A 59 9.69 5.40 -12.20
N LEU A 60 10.71 5.71 -12.99
CA LEU A 60 11.40 4.73 -13.83
C LEU A 60 12.17 3.70 -12.98
N ALA A 61 12.74 4.12 -11.85
CA ALA A 61 13.33 3.20 -10.88
C ALA A 61 12.26 2.24 -10.31
N MET A 62 11.11 2.77 -9.91
CA MET A 62 9.97 1.98 -9.46
C MET A 62 9.43 1.05 -10.55
N ALA A 63 9.38 1.48 -11.79
CA ALA A 63 9.00 0.66 -12.94
C ALA A 63 9.97 -0.52 -13.17
N GLY A 64 11.23 -0.38 -12.76
CA GLY A 64 12.28 -1.39 -12.97
C GLY A 64 12.97 -1.22 -14.32
N VAL A 65 13.21 0.02 -14.73
CA VAL A 65 13.99 0.32 -15.94
C VAL A 65 15.46 -0.02 -15.68
N PRO A 66 16.15 -0.68 -16.62
CA PRO A 66 17.58 -1.00 -16.52
C PRO A 66 18.43 0.21 -16.12
N LEU A 67 19.56 -0.05 -15.45
CA LEU A 67 20.48 0.95 -14.89
C LEU A 67 19.96 1.74 -13.69
N LEU A 68 18.75 1.46 -13.23
CA LEU A 68 18.20 1.99 -11.99
C LEU A 68 18.10 0.90 -10.91
N ASN A 69 18.19 1.31 -9.65
CA ASN A 69 18.23 0.39 -8.51
C ASN A 69 17.03 -0.57 -8.43
N GLY A 70 15.86 -0.14 -8.89
CA GLY A 70 14.65 -0.98 -8.91
C GLY A 70 14.72 -2.16 -9.87
N PHE A 71 15.47 -2.05 -10.96
CA PHE A 71 15.68 -3.17 -11.90
C PHE A 71 16.40 -4.33 -11.23
N LEU A 72 17.54 -4.06 -10.58
CA LEU A 72 18.37 -5.08 -9.95
C LEU A 72 17.60 -5.87 -8.88
N SER A 73 16.89 -5.15 -8.01
CA SER A 73 16.11 -5.80 -6.96
C SER A 73 14.91 -6.59 -7.49
N LYS A 74 14.28 -6.14 -8.58
CA LYS A 74 13.22 -6.89 -9.25
C LYS A 74 13.75 -8.14 -9.95
N GLU A 75 14.90 -8.06 -10.62
CA GLU A 75 15.51 -9.23 -11.26
C GLU A 75 15.84 -10.33 -10.24
N MET A 76 16.46 -9.97 -9.11
CA MET A 76 16.70 -10.91 -8.02
C MET A 76 15.39 -11.47 -7.45
N PHE A 77 14.38 -10.64 -7.24
CA PHE A 77 13.05 -11.06 -6.80
C PHE A 77 12.41 -12.05 -7.77
N PHE A 78 12.45 -11.77 -9.08
CA PHE A 78 11.91 -12.68 -10.10
C PHE A 78 12.65 -14.02 -10.10
N GLY A 79 13.98 -14.02 -9.95
CA GLY A 79 14.78 -15.24 -9.80
C GLY A 79 14.30 -16.10 -8.64
N GLU A 80 14.04 -15.49 -7.50
CA GLU A 80 13.54 -16.19 -6.32
C GLU A 80 12.11 -16.71 -6.48
N THR A 81 11.24 -16.01 -7.23
CA THR A 81 9.89 -16.53 -7.51
C THR A 81 9.90 -17.81 -8.36
N LEU A 82 10.90 -17.96 -9.25
CA LEU A 82 11.08 -19.15 -10.07
C LEU A 82 11.59 -20.36 -9.29
N SER A 83 12.31 -20.13 -8.20
CA SER A 83 12.89 -21.19 -7.37
C SER A 83 11.93 -21.75 -6.33
N GLN A 84 10.70 -21.17 -6.19
CA GLN A 84 9.72 -21.60 -5.20
C GLN A 84 9.03 -22.90 -5.59
N ASN A 85 8.89 -23.81 -4.63
CA ASN A 85 8.23 -25.10 -4.80
C ASN A 85 7.08 -25.32 -3.78
N LEU A 86 6.43 -24.21 -3.37
CA LEU A 86 5.41 -24.24 -2.32
C LEU A 86 4.04 -24.73 -2.81
N LEU A 87 3.75 -24.60 -4.10
CA LEU A 87 2.43 -24.85 -4.69
C LEU A 87 2.37 -26.12 -5.55
N GLY A 88 3.42 -26.96 -5.54
CA GLY A 88 3.46 -28.17 -6.34
C GLY A 88 3.23 -27.89 -7.83
N SER A 89 2.20 -28.48 -8.44
CA SER A 89 1.89 -28.27 -9.87
C SER A 89 1.54 -26.83 -10.25
N PHE A 90 1.24 -25.96 -9.29
CA PHE A 90 0.90 -24.55 -9.49
C PHE A 90 2.07 -23.60 -9.23
N ASN A 91 3.31 -24.09 -9.12
CA ASN A 91 4.48 -23.22 -8.87
C ASN A 91 4.66 -22.11 -9.90
N TRP A 92 4.21 -22.32 -11.15
CA TRP A 92 4.22 -21.32 -12.22
C TRP A 92 3.36 -20.08 -11.90
N LEU A 93 2.39 -20.20 -10.99
CA LEU A 93 1.51 -19.10 -10.62
C LEU A 93 2.27 -17.97 -9.91
N VAL A 94 3.26 -18.30 -9.09
CA VAL A 94 4.04 -17.32 -8.32
C VAL A 94 4.80 -16.35 -9.26
N PRO A 95 5.64 -16.83 -10.19
CA PRO A 95 6.32 -15.96 -11.14
C PRO A 95 5.35 -15.24 -12.10
N ALA A 96 4.23 -15.89 -12.49
CA ALA A 96 3.20 -15.25 -13.32
C ALA A 96 2.55 -14.06 -12.62
N VAL A 97 2.13 -14.20 -11.37
CA VAL A 97 1.54 -13.11 -10.56
C VAL A 97 2.58 -12.03 -10.30
N ALA A 98 3.83 -12.40 -10.01
CA ALA A 98 4.92 -11.44 -9.83
C ALA A 98 5.17 -10.61 -11.10
N THR A 99 5.17 -11.25 -12.28
CA THR A 99 5.31 -10.57 -13.56
C THR A 99 4.13 -9.62 -13.82
N LEU A 100 2.91 -10.08 -13.56
CA LEU A 100 1.70 -9.25 -13.68
C LEU A 100 1.75 -8.04 -12.76
N ALA A 101 2.20 -8.20 -11.51
CA ALA A 101 2.43 -7.09 -10.60
C ALA A 101 3.47 -6.10 -11.15
N GLY A 102 4.52 -6.62 -11.81
CA GLY A 102 5.49 -5.82 -12.56
C GLY A 102 4.85 -5.01 -13.69
N VAL A 103 3.98 -5.62 -14.50
CA VAL A 103 3.21 -4.96 -15.57
C VAL A 103 2.42 -3.78 -15.01
N PHE A 104 1.66 -3.97 -13.94
CA PHE A 104 0.91 -2.88 -13.32
C PHE A 104 1.81 -1.81 -12.69
N SER A 105 2.97 -2.20 -12.14
CA SER A 105 3.95 -1.25 -11.63
C SER A 105 4.43 -0.28 -12.72
N VAL A 106 4.70 -0.77 -13.90
CA VAL A 106 5.08 0.05 -15.06
C VAL A 106 3.90 0.92 -15.52
N ALA A 107 2.71 0.34 -15.65
CA ALA A 107 1.54 1.04 -16.14
C ALA A 107 1.17 2.25 -15.26
N TYR A 108 1.15 2.10 -13.93
CA TYR A 108 0.85 3.23 -13.05
C TYR A 108 2.01 4.24 -12.93
N SER A 109 3.26 3.81 -13.10
CA SER A 109 4.40 4.73 -13.19
C SER A 109 4.30 5.63 -14.41
N LEU A 110 3.98 5.05 -15.57
CA LEU A 110 3.75 5.81 -16.81
C LEU A 110 2.53 6.74 -16.70
N ARG A 111 1.47 6.26 -16.05
CA ARG A 111 0.30 7.10 -15.79
C ARG A 111 0.67 8.31 -14.94
N PHE A 112 1.40 8.12 -13.86
CA PHE A 112 1.85 9.22 -13.01
C PHE A 112 2.72 10.23 -13.81
N ILE A 113 3.70 9.74 -14.55
CA ILE A 113 4.58 10.58 -15.37
C ILE A 113 3.76 11.39 -16.39
N HIS A 114 2.91 10.73 -17.16
CA HIS A 114 2.17 11.40 -18.22
C HIS A 114 1.08 12.32 -17.68
N ASP A 115 0.23 11.83 -16.80
CA ASP A 115 -0.95 12.58 -16.38
C ASP A 115 -0.57 13.81 -15.54
N VAL A 116 0.50 13.72 -14.72
CA VAL A 116 0.94 14.87 -13.91
C VAL A 116 1.78 15.86 -14.71
N PHE A 117 2.71 15.38 -15.52
CA PHE A 117 3.71 16.29 -16.11
C PHE A 117 3.42 16.68 -17.56
N PHE A 118 2.77 15.82 -18.35
CA PHE A 118 2.66 16.02 -19.82
C PHE A 118 1.22 16.09 -20.32
N ASN A 119 0.21 15.84 -19.51
CA ASN A 119 -1.18 15.77 -19.95
C ASN A 119 -1.87 17.15 -19.89
N GLY A 120 -1.68 17.97 -20.94
CA GLY A 120 -2.42 19.23 -21.13
C GLY A 120 -1.99 20.36 -20.21
N GLU A 121 -2.94 21.12 -19.73
CA GLU A 121 -2.77 22.29 -18.86
C GLU A 121 -3.46 22.05 -17.50
N PRO A 122 -2.99 22.66 -16.41
CA PRO A 122 -3.61 22.50 -15.10
C PRO A 122 -5.02 23.10 -15.07
N ALA A 123 -5.95 22.40 -14.42
CA ALA A 123 -7.34 22.79 -14.32
C ALA A 123 -7.65 23.36 -12.92
N ARG A 124 -7.79 24.68 -12.78
CA ARG A 124 -8.28 25.36 -11.57
C ARG A 124 -7.52 24.97 -10.29
N LEU A 125 -6.19 25.07 -10.33
CA LEU A 125 -5.36 24.83 -9.16
C LEU A 125 -5.69 25.84 -8.03
N PRO A 126 -5.72 25.40 -6.76
CA PRO A 126 -5.86 26.29 -5.61
C PRO A 126 -4.74 27.33 -5.51
N LYS A 127 -3.51 26.94 -5.90
CA LYS A 127 -2.35 27.84 -6.01
C LYS A 127 -1.89 27.85 -7.46
N PHE A 128 -1.96 29.04 -8.08
CA PHE A 128 -1.53 29.24 -9.47
C PHE A 128 -0.89 30.62 -9.63
N PRO A 129 0.22 30.75 -10.38
CA PRO A 129 0.99 29.68 -11.01
C PRO A 129 1.88 28.92 -10.00
N PRO A 130 1.99 27.59 -10.11
CA PRO A 130 2.97 26.85 -9.34
C PRO A 130 4.39 27.20 -9.80
N HIS A 131 5.35 27.12 -8.90
CA HIS A 131 6.75 27.41 -9.19
C HIS A 131 7.68 26.38 -8.50
N GLU A 132 8.90 26.27 -8.97
CA GLU A 132 9.89 25.39 -8.34
C GLU A 132 10.10 25.75 -6.87
N PRO A 133 10.07 24.76 -5.96
CA PRO A 133 10.23 25.01 -4.54
C PRO A 133 11.68 25.44 -4.20
N PRO A 134 11.91 26.00 -3.02
CA PRO A 134 13.25 26.34 -2.54
C PRO A 134 14.15 25.11 -2.46
N ARG A 135 15.48 25.33 -2.51
CA ARG A 135 16.48 24.25 -2.59
C ARG A 135 16.37 23.21 -1.48
N TYR A 136 16.08 23.63 -0.26
CA TYR A 136 16.01 22.71 0.88
C TYR A 136 14.89 21.64 0.73
N MET A 137 13.84 21.90 -0.04
CA MET A 137 12.83 20.91 -0.34
C MET A 137 13.25 19.94 -1.45
N LYS A 138 14.12 20.37 -2.37
CA LYS A 138 14.59 19.57 -3.52
C LYS A 138 15.77 18.68 -3.16
N VAL A 139 16.71 19.17 -2.36
CA VAL A 139 17.95 18.47 -2.03
C VAL A 139 17.73 17.03 -1.50
N PRO A 140 16.81 16.75 -0.58
CA PRO A 140 16.56 15.38 -0.16
C PRO A 140 16.11 14.46 -1.30
N VAL A 141 15.27 14.96 -2.22
CA VAL A 141 14.83 14.21 -3.40
C VAL A 141 15.96 13.97 -4.36
N GLU A 142 16.81 15.00 -4.60
CA GLU A 142 18.00 14.92 -5.45
C GLU A 142 18.97 13.83 -4.94
N ILE A 143 19.23 13.79 -3.63
CA ILE A 143 20.08 12.78 -3.01
C ILE A 143 19.51 11.38 -3.23
N LEU A 144 18.21 11.18 -2.98
CA LEU A 144 17.57 9.87 -3.14
C LEU A 144 17.53 9.42 -4.60
N VAL A 145 17.26 10.34 -5.54
CA VAL A 145 17.27 10.05 -6.98
C VAL A 145 18.69 9.74 -7.45
N PHE A 146 19.67 10.48 -6.96
CA PHE A 146 21.08 10.16 -7.22
C PHE A 146 21.46 8.78 -6.69
N LEU A 147 20.98 8.39 -5.52
CA LEU A 147 21.17 7.02 -5.00
C LEU A 147 20.47 5.96 -5.86
N CYS A 148 19.31 6.25 -6.45
CA CYS A 148 18.67 5.32 -7.38
C CYS A 148 19.56 5.01 -8.61
N LEU A 149 20.22 6.04 -9.14
CA LEU A 149 21.16 5.90 -10.25
C LEU A 149 22.47 5.22 -9.79
N LEU A 150 23.03 5.68 -8.69
CA LEU A 150 24.31 5.21 -8.19
C LEU A 150 24.26 3.72 -7.83
N VAL A 151 23.22 3.28 -7.12
CA VAL A 151 23.00 1.87 -6.78
C VAL A 151 22.68 1.05 -8.04
N GLY A 152 21.94 1.61 -8.99
CA GLY A 152 21.64 0.93 -10.25
C GLY A 152 22.85 0.66 -11.13
N MET A 153 23.82 1.59 -11.14
CA MET A 153 25.03 1.49 -11.96
C MET A 153 26.22 0.84 -11.23
N LEU A 154 26.32 1.01 -9.90
CA LEU A 154 27.48 0.56 -9.11
C LEU A 154 27.03 -0.20 -7.84
N PRO A 155 26.19 -1.26 -7.95
CA PRO A 155 25.58 -1.91 -6.78
C PRO A 155 26.62 -2.54 -5.85
N ALA A 156 27.66 -3.15 -6.40
CA ALA A 156 28.71 -3.81 -5.61
C ALA A 156 29.49 -2.85 -4.70
N TYR A 157 29.62 -1.59 -5.10
CA TYR A 157 30.39 -0.58 -4.33
C TYR A 157 29.51 0.25 -3.39
N THR A 158 28.23 0.34 -3.66
CA THR A 158 27.31 1.26 -2.98
C THR A 158 26.45 0.56 -1.94
N VAL A 159 25.69 -0.45 -2.35
CA VAL A 159 24.70 -1.11 -1.49
C VAL A 159 25.19 -2.43 -0.91
N ALA A 160 26.22 -3.07 -1.48
CA ALA A 160 26.67 -4.40 -1.05
C ALA A 160 27.01 -4.48 0.44
N PRO A 161 27.78 -3.55 1.05
CA PRO A 161 28.09 -3.62 2.48
C PRO A 161 26.83 -3.51 3.36
N LEU A 162 25.91 -2.61 3.01
CA LEU A 162 24.65 -2.42 3.73
C LEU A 162 23.75 -3.65 3.59
N LEU A 163 23.64 -4.19 2.38
CA LEU A 163 22.87 -5.41 2.11
C LEU A 163 23.43 -6.61 2.88
N ALA A 164 24.75 -6.79 2.87
CA ALA A 164 25.40 -7.87 3.60
C ALA A 164 25.13 -7.77 5.11
N ALA A 165 25.28 -6.59 5.70
CA ALA A 165 25.02 -6.37 7.12
C ALA A 165 23.54 -6.62 7.47
N ALA A 166 22.61 -6.07 6.70
CA ALA A 166 21.19 -6.21 6.96
C ALA A 166 20.68 -7.64 6.74
N ALA A 167 21.13 -8.31 5.67
CA ALA A 167 20.72 -9.68 5.37
C ALA A 167 21.33 -10.68 6.37
N SER A 168 22.59 -10.52 6.79
CA SER A 168 23.20 -11.39 7.82
C SER A 168 22.49 -11.23 9.17
N ALA A 169 22.12 -10.01 9.54
CA ALA A 169 21.35 -9.75 10.76
C ALA A 169 19.96 -10.42 10.69
N SER A 170 19.30 -10.34 9.53
CA SER A 170 17.99 -10.96 9.31
C SER A 170 18.03 -12.49 9.29
N LEU A 171 19.12 -13.08 8.77
CA LEU A 171 19.30 -14.53 8.71
C LEU A 171 19.83 -15.12 10.02
N GLY A 172 20.41 -14.30 10.89
CA GLY A 172 21.04 -14.75 12.13
C GLY A 172 22.31 -15.61 11.91
N GLY A 173 22.96 -15.50 10.74
CA GLY A 173 24.09 -16.34 10.41
C GLY A 173 24.78 -16.00 9.09
N GLN A 174 25.30 -17.05 8.43
CA GLN A 174 26.07 -16.91 7.19
C GLN A 174 25.16 -16.52 6.01
N LEU A 175 25.70 -15.59 5.20
CA LEU A 175 25.06 -15.19 3.95
C LEU A 175 25.20 -16.27 2.88
N PRO A 176 24.15 -16.53 2.10
CA PRO A 176 24.26 -17.33 0.88
C PRO A 176 25.12 -16.59 -0.16
N GLU A 177 25.67 -17.30 -1.11
CA GLU A 177 26.30 -16.67 -2.27
C GLU A 177 25.23 -15.97 -3.13
N TYR A 178 25.47 -14.71 -3.45
CA TYR A 178 24.62 -13.91 -4.34
C TYR A 178 25.47 -12.97 -5.20
N SER A 179 24.95 -12.59 -6.35
CA SER A 179 25.62 -11.68 -7.27
C SER A 179 24.84 -10.37 -7.37
N LEU A 180 25.58 -9.26 -7.31
CA LEU A 180 25.06 -7.91 -7.59
C LEU A 180 25.53 -7.41 -8.96
N ALA A 181 25.85 -8.31 -9.90
CA ALA A 181 26.21 -7.90 -11.24
C ALA A 181 25.02 -7.18 -11.91
N ILE A 182 25.32 -6.18 -12.73
CA ILE A 182 24.30 -5.45 -13.49
C ILE A 182 23.69 -6.33 -14.58
N TRP A 183 24.47 -7.29 -15.07
CA TRP A 183 24.11 -8.17 -16.16
C TRP A 183 24.42 -9.64 -15.82
N HIS A 184 23.38 -10.46 -15.85
CA HIS A 184 23.45 -11.89 -15.59
C HIS A 184 23.21 -12.76 -16.84
N GLY A 185 23.37 -12.18 -18.04
CA GLY A 185 23.06 -12.84 -19.30
C GLY A 185 21.57 -12.88 -19.64
N PHE A 186 21.22 -13.58 -20.69
CA PHE A 186 19.83 -13.82 -21.09
C PHE A 186 19.26 -14.96 -20.23
N ASN A 187 18.46 -14.59 -19.25
CA ASN A 187 17.86 -15.50 -18.30
C ASN A 187 16.34 -15.26 -18.19
N LEU A 188 15.62 -16.15 -17.51
CA LEU A 188 14.18 -16.06 -17.37
C LEU A 188 13.73 -14.83 -16.53
N PRO A 189 14.41 -14.44 -15.43
CA PRO A 189 14.14 -13.18 -14.73
C PRO A 189 14.21 -11.94 -15.62
N LEU A 190 15.20 -11.88 -16.52
CA LEU A 190 15.30 -10.79 -17.49
C LEU A 190 14.11 -10.80 -18.46
N LEU A 191 13.70 -11.97 -18.95
CA LEU A 191 12.50 -12.09 -19.79
C LEU A 191 11.25 -11.59 -19.05
N MET A 192 11.08 -11.98 -17.79
CA MET A 192 9.97 -11.48 -16.96
C MET A 192 10.02 -9.96 -16.80
N SER A 193 11.20 -9.37 -16.64
CA SER A 193 11.41 -7.91 -16.59
C SER A 193 11.03 -7.24 -17.92
N VAL A 194 11.41 -7.80 -19.05
CA VAL A 194 11.02 -7.29 -20.37
C VAL A 194 9.52 -7.41 -20.60
N VAL A 195 8.92 -8.55 -20.25
CA VAL A 195 7.46 -8.74 -20.32
C VAL A 195 6.72 -7.73 -19.43
N ALA A 196 7.24 -7.47 -18.21
CA ALA A 196 6.67 -6.46 -17.33
C ALA A 196 6.74 -5.05 -17.93
N LEU A 197 7.88 -4.67 -18.50
CA LEU A 197 8.06 -3.34 -19.13
C LEU A 197 7.15 -3.19 -20.36
N VAL A 198 7.21 -4.12 -21.30
CA VAL A 198 6.41 -4.07 -22.54
C VAL A 198 4.92 -4.17 -22.23
N GLY A 199 4.54 -5.15 -21.38
CA GLY A 199 3.15 -5.32 -20.94
C GLY A 199 2.60 -4.09 -20.23
N GLY A 200 3.39 -3.44 -19.38
CA GLY A 200 2.98 -2.21 -18.69
C GLY A 200 2.78 -1.03 -19.64
N VAL A 201 3.65 -0.88 -20.66
CA VAL A 201 3.46 0.10 -21.72
C VAL A 201 2.18 -0.19 -22.51
N LEU A 202 1.94 -1.44 -22.88
CA LEU A 202 0.72 -1.84 -23.59
C LEU A 202 -0.54 -1.56 -22.75
N VAL A 203 -0.57 -1.95 -21.50
CA VAL A 203 -1.69 -1.66 -20.58
C VAL A 203 -1.92 -0.15 -20.48
N TYR A 204 -0.85 0.63 -20.40
CA TYR A 204 -0.97 2.08 -20.33
C TYR A 204 -1.53 2.68 -21.63
N VAL A 205 -1.04 2.26 -22.80
CA VAL A 205 -1.53 2.71 -24.13
C VAL A 205 -3.00 2.32 -24.31
N LEU A 206 -3.36 1.09 -23.93
CA LEU A 206 -4.71 0.55 -24.04
C LEU A 206 -5.63 0.96 -22.87
N ARG A 207 -5.19 1.88 -22.00
CA ARG A 207 -5.96 2.24 -20.80
C ARG A 207 -7.37 2.75 -21.09
N LYS A 208 -7.55 3.54 -22.16
CA LYS A 208 -8.88 4.08 -22.52
C LYS A 208 -9.90 2.98 -22.83
N PRO A 209 -9.64 2.04 -23.77
CA PRO A 209 -10.55 0.94 -24.04
C PRO A 209 -10.71 0.01 -22.81
N LEU A 210 -9.66 -0.21 -22.02
CA LEU A 210 -9.75 -0.99 -20.77
C LEU A 210 -10.66 -0.33 -19.73
N PHE A 211 -10.54 0.98 -19.53
CA PHE A 211 -11.42 1.70 -18.61
C PHE A 211 -12.86 1.78 -19.12
N ASN A 212 -13.08 1.95 -20.43
CA ASN A 212 -14.42 1.92 -21.02
C ASN A 212 -15.07 0.53 -20.85
N TRP A 213 -14.31 -0.53 -21.04
CA TRP A 213 -14.78 -1.90 -20.78
C TRP A 213 -15.09 -2.10 -19.30
N TYR A 214 -14.20 -1.67 -18.39
CA TYR A 214 -14.42 -1.74 -16.94
C TYR A 214 -15.64 -0.94 -16.50
N ALA A 215 -15.84 0.26 -17.04
CA ALA A 215 -17.02 1.09 -16.74
C ALA A 215 -18.35 0.47 -17.22
N GLY A 216 -18.30 -0.45 -18.19
CA GLY A 216 -19.43 -1.23 -18.64
C GLY A 216 -19.77 -2.44 -17.77
N LEU A 217 -18.89 -2.80 -16.81
CA LEU A 217 -19.17 -3.86 -15.86
C LEU A 217 -20.16 -3.34 -14.79
N PRO A 218 -21.04 -4.21 -14.27
CA PRO A 218 -21.92 -3.83 -13.16
C PRO A 218 -21.06 -3.30 -12.00
N GLU A 219 -21.40 -2.12 -11.49
CA GLU A 219 -20.74 -1.55 -10.33
C GLU A 219 -20.97 -2.45 -9.13
N VAL A 220 -19.97 -3.27 -8.83
CA VAL A 220 -19.93 -4.05 -7.59
C VAL A 220 -19.16 -3.24 -6.56
N ASP A 221 -19.88 -2.56 -5.69
CA ASP A 221 -19.26 -1.93 -4.54
C ASP A 221 -18.66 -3.01 -3.64
N ALA A 222 -17.34 -3.18 -3.72
CA ALA A 222 -16.61 -4.18 -2.95
C ALA A 222 -16.83 -4.01 -1.44
N LYS A 223 -17.03 -2.76 -0.97
CA LYS A 223 -17.36 -2.47 0.43
C LYS A 223 -18.74 -3.03 0.78
N LEU A 224 -19.73 -2.79 -0.08
CA LEU A 224 -21.10 -3.27 0.13
C LEU A 224 -21.16 -4.80 0.10
N VAL A 225 -20.44 -5.44 -0.83
CA VAL A 225 -20.32 -6.91 -0.88
C VAL A 225 -19.64 -7.45 0.36
N PHE A 226 -18.53 -6.84 0.77
CA PHE A 226 -17.81 -7.23 1.98
C PHE A 226 -18.71 -7.09 3.22
N GLU A 227 -19.37 -5.95 3.39
CA GLU A 227 -20.29 -5.71 4.51
C GLU A 227 -21.45 -6.71 4.52
N GLN A 228 -22.03 -7.02 3.36
CA GLN A 228 -23.09 -8.03 3.23
C GLN A 228 -22.60 -9.44 3.60
N GLN A 229 -21.39 -9.83 3.14
CA GLN A 229 -20.82 -11.14 3.46
C GLN A 229 -20.48 -11.24 4.94
N VAL A 230 -19.84 -10.22 5.51
CA VAL A 230 -19.57 -10.16 6.96
C VAL A 230 -20.87 -10.25 7.76
N GLN A 231 -21.91 -9.52 7.37
CA GLN A 231 -23.22 -9.61 8.04
C GLN A 231 -23.84 -11.01 7.94
N ARG A 232 -23.70 -11.70 6.80
CA ARG A 232 -24.18 -13.08 6.63
C ARG A 232 -23.42 -14.04 7.54
N VAL A 233 -22.09 -13.94 7.60
CA VAL A 233 -21.25 -14.78 8.47
C VAL A 233 -21.58 -14.53 9.94
N VAL A 234 -21.73 -13.27 10.33
CA VAL A 234 -22.10 -12.88 11.71
C VAL A 234 -23.51 -13.39 12.05
N ALA A 235 -24.48 -13.24 11.16
CA ALA A 235 -25.83 -13.76 11.38
C ALA A 235 -25.86 -15.29 11.48
N LEU A 236 -25.05 -15.98 10.69
CA LEU A 236 -24.87 -17.43 10.77
C LEU A 236 -24.22 -17.84 12.09
N ALA A 237 -23.11 -17.20 12.47
CA ALA A 237 -22.43 -17.43 13.75
C ALA A 237 -23.38 -17.18 14.94
N ALA A 238 -24.15 -16.09 14.89
CA ALA A 238 -25.12 -15.77 15.92
C ALA A 238 -26.26 -16.82 16.01
N ARG A 239 -26.72 -17.37 14.89
CA ARG A 239 -27.69 -18.47 14.89
C ARG A 239 -27.13 -19.77 15.50
N LEU A 240 -25.85 -20.04 15.26
CA LEU A 240 -25.16 -21.25 15.77
C LEU A 240 -24.78 -21.12 17.25
N THR A 241 -24.63 -19.89 17.74
CA THR A 241 -24.13 -19.62 19.12
C THR A 241 -25.16 -18.95 20.04
N ALA A 242 -26.41 -18.86 19.61
CA ALA A 242 -27.43 -17.99 20.23
C ALA A 242 -27.77 -18.26 21.71
N ALA A 243 -27.47 -19.41 22.26
CA ALA A 243 -27.80 -19.71 23.68
C ALA A 243 -26.61 -19.55 24.66
N PRO A 244 -25.40 -20.08 24.42
CA PRO A 244 -24.34 -20.01 25.41
C PRO A 244 -23.57 -18.68 25.43
N PHE A 245 -23.44 -17.98 24.27
CA PHE A 245 -22.63 -16.76 24.16
C PHE A 245 -23.32 -15.52 24.75
N ALA A 246 -24.64 -15.43 24.65
CA ALA A 246 -25.37 -14.31 25.27
C ALA A 246 -25.12 -14.26 26.80
N LYS A 247 -25.03 -15.43 27.45
CA LYS A 247 -24.69 -15.52 28.86
C LYS A 247 -23.23 -15.11 29.17
N VAL A 248 -22.31 -15.44 28.28
CA VAL A 248 -20.88 -15.07 28.42
C VAL A 248 -20.71 -13.56 28.27
N ILE A 249 -21.36 -12.92 27.30
CA ILE A 249 -21.30 -11.47 27.12
C ILE A 249 -21.96 -10.72 28.27
N LEU A 250 -23.09 -11.21 28.74
CA LEU A 250 -23.76 -10.64 29.91
C LEU A 250 -22.84 -10.74 31.12
N ASN A 251 -22.13 -11.85 31.30
CA ASN A 251 -21.17 -12.00 32.40
C ASN A 251 -19.95 -11.07 32.24
N PHE A 252 -19.44 -10.85 31.01
CA PHE A 252 -18.34 -9.88 30.76
C PHE A 252 -18.79 -8.44 31.02
N ALA A 253 -20.02 -8.08 30.64
CA ALA A 253 -20.59 -6.76 30.90
C ALA A 253 -20.82 -6.53 32.42
N VAL A 254 -21.25 -7.57 33.16
CA VAL A 254 -21.44 -7.53 34.62
C VAL A 254 -20.10 -7.46 35.35
N LEU A 255 -19.03 -8.03 34.80
CA LEU A 255 -17.68 -7.99 35.38
C LEU A 255 -16.89 -6.72 35.04
N GLY A 256 -17.48 -5.73 34.34
CA GLY A 256 -16.86 -4.43 34.07
C GLY A 256 -15.66 -4.48 33.10
N MET A 257 -15.53 -5.55 32.30
CA MET A 257 -14.46 -5.64 31.34
C MET A 257 -14.79 -4.82 30.05
N PRO A 258 -13.89 -3.95 29.58
CA PRO A 258 -14.15 -3.09 28.43
C PRO A 258 -14.22 -3.93 27.14
N LEU A 259 -15.42 -4.10 26.61
CA LEU A 259 -15.63 -4.65 25.27
C LEU A 259 -15.67 -3.51 24.25
N HIS A 260 -14.91 -3.62 23.19
CA HIS A 260 -14.94 -2.62 22.10
C HIS A 260 -16.37 -2.48 21.55
N PRO A 261 -16.92 -1.27 21.36
CA PRO A 261 -18.32 -1.04 20.97
C PRO A 261 -18.74 -1.82 19.70
N GLY A 262 -17.82 -2.02 18.76
CA GLY A 262 -18.05 -2.81 17.56
C GLY A 262 -18.32 -4.30 17.84
N VAL A 263 -17.78 -4.86 18.91
CA VAL A 263 -17.97 -6.26 19.28
C VAL A 263 -19.35 -6.47 19.91
N VAL A 264 -19.86 -5.51 20.67
CA VAL A 264 -21.19 -5.57 21.30
C VAL A 264 -22.31 -5.53 20.26
N ILE A 265 -22.17 -4.66 19.23
CA ILE A 265 -23.15 -4.58 18.13
C ILE A 265 -23.13 -5.84 17.25
N LEU A 266 -21.97 -6.50 17.15
CA LEU A 266 -21.80 -7.71 16.34
C LEU A 266 -22.43 -8.94 16.99
N LEU A 267 -22.57 -8.97 18.30
CA LEU A 267 -22.91 -10.14 19.09
C LEU A 267 -24.39 -10.21 19.56
N ILE A 268 -25.19 -9.19 19.28
CA ILE A 268 -26.64 -9.19 19.65
C ILE A 268 -27.51 -9.25 18.38
N PRO A 269 -27.98 -10.42 17.94
CA PRO A 269 -28.75 -10.61 16.71
C PRO A 269 -30.23 -10.18 16.80
N GLY A 270 -30.61 -9.23 17.55
CA GLY A 270 -31.98 -8.75 17.68
C GLY A 270 -32.12 -7.24 17.59
N LEU A 271 -31.01 -6.51 17.58
CA LEU A 271 -30.97 -5.05 17.70
C LEU A 271 -31.44 -4.28 16.45
N ARG A 272 -31.90 -4.96 15.38
CA ARG A 272 -32.30 -4.34 14.10
C ARG A 272 -33.78 -4.12 13.86
N ALA A 273 -34.65 -4.60 14.74
CA ALA A 273 -36.10 -4.49 14.53
C ALA A 273 -36.79 -3.83 15.71
N GLN A 274 -37.03 -2.52 15.54
CA GLN A 274 -38.11 -1.69 16.14
C GLN A 274 -38.68 -2.12 17.51
N PRO A 275 -39.09 -1.29 18.37
CA PRO A 275 -38.69 -0.03 18.98
C PRO A 275 -37.51 -0.13 19.98
N GLU A 276 -36.90 -1.28 20.11
CA GLU A 276 -35.72 -1.56 20.98
C GLU A 276 -34.43 -0.84 20.53
N GLN A 277 -34.40 -0.30 19.30
CA GLN A 277 -33.27 0.52 18.81
C GLN A 277 -32.97 1.73 19.70
N ARG A 278 -34.01 2.32 20.33
CA ARG A 278 -33.82 3.47 21.23
C ARG A 278 -33.18 3.05 22.55
N LEU A 279 -33.55 1.91 23.07
CA LEU A 279 -32.95 1.35 24.30
C LEU A 279 -31.51 0.89 24.06
N ALA A 280 -31.23 0.28 22.92
CA ALA A 280 -29.88 -0.15 22.53
C ALA A 280 -28.98 1.04 22.23
N GLN A 281 -29.45 2.07 21.54
CA GLN A 281 -28.72 3.30 21.33
C GLN A 281 -28.48 4.07 22.64
N ALA A 282 -29.44 4.05 23.54
CA ALA A 282 -29.29 4.62 24.89
C ALA A 282 -28.24 3.85 25.70
N ALA A 283 -28.26 2.51 25.68
CA ALA A 283 -27.27 1.66 26.32
C ALA A 283 -25.87 1.86 25.76
N VAL A 284 -25.72 1.94 24.42
CA VAL A 284 -24.43 2.24 23.76
C VAL A 284 -23.93 3.64 24.11
N ARG A 285 -24.80 4.65 24.14
CA ARG A 285 -24.42 6.01 24.56
C ARG A 285 -24.02 6.07 26.03
N LEU A 286 -24.73 5.36 26.90
CA LEU A 286 -24.37 5.22 28.30
C LEU A 286 -23.02 4.52 28.49
N PHE A 287 -22.74 3.50 27.70
CA PHE A 287 -21.48 2.76 27.76
C PHE A 287 -20.29 3.58 27.22
N ILE A 288 -20.50 4.35 26.15
CA ILE A 288 -19.49 5.29 25.63
C ILE A 288 -19.24 6.43 26.64
N ALA A 289 -20.27 6.98 27.24
CA ALA A 289 -20.15 8.00 28.28
C ALA A 289 -19.48 7.47 29.57
N ALA A 290 -19.73 6.21 29.93
CA ALA A 290 -19.06 5.55 31.06
C ALA A 290 -17.59 5.29 30.75
N GLY A 291 -17.24 4.87 29.52
CA GLY A 291 -15.85 4.68 29.09
C GLY A 291 -15.04 5.98 29.13
N HIS A 292 -15.60 7.08 28.64
CA HIS A 292 -14.95 8.41 28.70
C HIS A 292 -14.75 8.93 30.15
N ARG A 293 -15.67 8.62 31.05
CA ARG A 293 -15.51 9.02 32.48
C ARG A 293 -14.45 8.21 33.21
N LEU A 294 -14.32 6.92 32.89
CA LEU A 294 -13.26 6.07 33.42
C LEU A 294 -11.86 6.53 32.98
N GLU A 295 -11.74 7.01 31.73
CA GLU A 295 -10.48 7.62 31.23
C GLU A 295 -10.16 8.94 31.95
N GLN A 296 -11.19 9.67 32.43
CA GLN A 296 -11.04 10.95 33.14
C GLN A 296 -10.92 10.80 34.67
N GLY A 297 -11.06 9.58 35.21
CA GLY A 297 -10.93 9.30 36.64
C GLY A 297 -12.13 9.75 37.48
N ASP A 298 -13.28 10.03 36.89
CA ASP A 298 -14.48 10.50 37.56
C ASP A 298 -15.28 9.33 38.18
N PRO A 299 -15.74 9.43 39.46
CA PRO A 299 -16.53 8.38 40.09
C PRO A 299 -17.93 8.25 39.48
N PHE A 300 -18.44 7.02 39.40
CA PHE A 300 -19.79 6.71 38.92
C PHE A 300 -20.88 7.36 39.81
N PRO A 301 -21.89 8.01 39.25
CA PRO A 301 -22.99 8.54 40.04
C PRO A 301 -23.80 7.40 40.66
N ALA A 302 -24.02 7.48 41.96
CA ALA A 302 -24.76 6.46 42.73
C ALA A 302 -26.22 6.24 42.25
N SER A 303 -26.75 7.10 41.41
CA SER A 303 -28.11 7.01 40.84
C SER A 303 -28.30 5.96 39.74
N LEU A 304 -27.24 5.26 39.33
CA LEU A 304 -27.30 4.18 38.32
C LEU A 304 -27.61 2.80 38.89
N PHE A 305 -27.64 2.68 40.22
CA PHE A 305 -27.99 1.43 40.87
C PHE A 305 -29.38 1.59 41.54
N PRO A 306 -30.42 0.83 41.13
CA PRO A 306 -31.69 0.84 41.82
C PRO A 306 -31.46 0.36 43.28
N PRO A 307 -32.14 0.98 44.28
CA PRO A 307 -32.08 0.47 45.63
C PRO A 307 -32.59 -0.94 45.68
N GLY A 308 -31.85 -1.85 46.38
CA GLY A 308 -32.12 -3.28 46.48
C GLY A 308 -33.41 -3.62 47.15
#